data_c44ef8218f0a366896d5f11ccd29093d
#
_entry.id   c44ef8218f0a366896d5f11ccd29093d
#
_cell.length_a   1.000
_cell.length_b   1.000
_cell.length_c   1.000
_cell.angle_alpha   90.00
_cell.angle_beta   90.00
_cell.angle_gamma   90.00
#
_symmetry.space_group_name_H-M   'P 1'
#
loop_
_entity.id
_entity.type
_entity.pdbx_description
1 polymer ?
#
loop_
_entity_poly.entity_id
_entity_poly.type
_entity_poly.pdbx_seq_one_letter_code
_entity_poly.pdbx_strand_id
1 'polypeptide(L)'
;MKKLLIIAAIALSGCSVILPKPHDPVLFDHLVTVKIAVDKLTCESRDQNAWQNASDKIHHLTVYADIRKDPQAQSLNQLQEAIGKARDSKNNLFCENILKINRTRIDVAADAWRGR
;
A
#
# COMPACT_ATOMS: atom_id res chain seq x y z
N MET A 1 -38.22 18.99 -18.71
CA MET A 1 -38.12 18.80 -17.26
C MET A 1 -37.70 17.40 -16.87
N LYS A 2 -38.30 16.35 -17.43
CA LYS A 2 -37.92 14.95 -17.11
C LYS A 2 -36.46 14.61 -17.46
N LYS A 3 -35.89 15.17 -18.53
CA LYS A 3 -34.49 14.94 -18.93
C LYS A 3 -33.47 15.56 -17.96
N LEU A 4 -33.82 16.71 -17.35
CA LEU A 4 -32.97 17.38 -16.36
C LEU A 4 -32.89 16.62 -15.05
N LEU A 5 -33.98 15.99 -14.64
CA LEU A 5 -34.05 15.17 -13.43
C LEU A 5 -33.17 13.90 -13.53
N ILE A 6 -33.13 13.29 -14.72
CA ILE A 6 -32.30 12.10 -14.99
C ILE A 6 -30.81 12.45 -14.93
N ILE A 7 -30.40 13.60 -15.47
CA ILE A 7 -29.01 14.07 -15.46
C ILE A 7 -28.55 14.35 -14.01
N ALA A 8 -29.42 14.96 -13.19
CA ALA A 8 -29.12 15.22 -11.79
C ALA A 8 -28.95 13.92 -10.97
N ALA A 9 -29.76 12.90 -11.25
CA ALA A 9 -29.65 11.60 -10.58
C ALA A 9 -28.34 10.89 -10.91
N ILE A 10 -27.89 10.95 -12.16
CA ILE A 10 -26.62 10.37 -12.60
C ILE A 10 -25.41 11.07 -11.94
N ALA A 11 -25.46 12.41 -11.81
CA ALA A 11 -24.42 13.18 -11.16
C ALA A 11 -24.29 12.83 -9.67
N LEU A 12 -25.39 12.62 -8.97
CA LEU A 12 -25.40 12.20 -7.56
C LEU A 12 -24.84 10.78 -7.38
N SER A 13 -25.17 9.84 -8.28
CA SER A 13 -24.61 8.49 -8.26
C SER A 13 -23.11 8.50 -8.47
N GLY A 14 -22.59 9.35 -9.38
CA GLY A 14 -21.17 9.51 -9.65
C GLY A 14 -20.40 10.01 -8.44
N CYS A 15 -20.95 10.95 -7.69
CA CYS A 15 -20.31 11.49 -6.48
C CYS A 15 -20.16 10.44 -5.37
N SER A 16 -21.13 9.54 -5.20
CA SER A 16 -21.07 8.51 -4.16
C SER A 16 -20.00 7.45 -4.42
N VAL A 17 -19.60 7.24 -5.68
CA VAL A 17 -18.55 6.28 -6.05
C VAL A 17 -17.13 6.83 -5.78
N ILE A 18 -16.97 8.15 -5.69
CA ILE A 18 -15.68 8.83 -5.53
C ILE A 18 -15.31 9.04 -4.04
N LEU A 19 -16.25 8.80 -3.12
CA LEU A 19 -15.98 9.00 -1.70
C LEU A 19 -14.89 8.04 -1.19
N PRO A 20 -13.88 8.56 -0.45
CA PRO A 20 -12.83 7.72 0.12
C PRO A 20 -13.41 6.76 1.14
N LYS A 21 -12.75 5.61 1.33
CA LYS A 21 -13.10 4.67 2.37
C LYS A 21 -12.93 5.31 3.75
N PRO A 22 -13.80 5.02 4.72
CA PRO A 22 -13.62 5.54 6.07
C PRO A 22 -12.34 5.02 6.71
N HIS A 23 -11.85 5.73 7.71
CA HIS A 23 -10.67 5.34 8.46
C HIS A 23 -10.84 3.94 9.07
N ASP A 24 -9.83 3.10 8.90
CA ASP A 24 -9.77 1.76 9.46
C ASP A 24 -8.52 1.67 10.35
N PRO A 25 -8.68 1.70 11.69
CA PRO A 25 -7.54 1.62 12.59
C PRO A 25 -6.76 0.32 12.47
N VAL A 26 -7.40 -0.78 12.12
CA VAL A 26 -6.75 -2.08 11.92
C VAL A 26 -5.85 -2.04 10.70
N LEU A 27 -6.34 -1.50 9.59
CA LEU A 27 -5.57 -1.32 8.36
C LEU A 27 -4.35 -0.43 8.60
N PHE A 28 -4.54 0.67 9.33
CA PHE A 28 -3.48 1.60 9.66
C PHE A 28 -2.42 0.95 10.56
N ASP A 29 -2.82 0.17 11.57
CA ASP A 29 -1.92 -0.57 12.43
C ASP A 29 -1.07 -1.58 11.64
N HIS A 30 -1.66 -2.29 10.69
CA HIS A 30 -0.92 -3.18 9.81
C HIS A 30 0.10 -2.42 8.96
N LEU A 31 -0.22 -1.22 8.50
CA LEU A 31 0.72 -0.39 7.77
C LEU A 31 1.93 0.01 8.63
N VAL A 32 1.70 0.36 9.89
CA VAL A 32 2.77 0.65 10.85
C VAL A 32 3.68 -0.56 11.00
N THR A 33 3.12 -1.75 11.12
CA THR A 33 3.86 -3.00 11.21
C THR A 33 4.73 -3.23 9.97
N VAL A 34 4.17 -2.99 8.77
CA VAL A 34 4.90 -3.08 7.50
C VAL A 34 6.05 -2.06 7.48
N LYS A 35 5.79 -0.82 7.87
CA LYS A 35 6.83 0.22 7.90
C LYS A 35 8.00 -0.20 8.77
N ILE A 36 7.73 -0.67 9.96
CA ILE A 36 8.78 -1.13 10.90
C ILE A 36 9.59 -2.27 10.29
N ALA A 37 8.92 -3.26 9.69
CA ALA A 37 9.58 -4.40 9.08
C ALA A 37 10.46 -3.99 7.89
N VAL A 38 9.98 -3.08 7.04
CA VAL A 38 10.74 -2.60 5.87
C VAL A 38 11.92 -1.72 6.30
N ASP A 39 11.75 -0.90 7.34
CA ASP A 39 12.83 -0.05 7.85
C ASP A 39 14.02 -0.86 8.40
N LYS A 40 13.79 -2.10 8.82
CA LYS A 40 14.84 -3.01 9.29
C LYS A 40 15.61 -3.69 8.17
N LEU A 41 15.14 -3.60 6.91
CA LEU A 41 15.80 -4.27 5.81
C LEU A 41 17.09 -3.55 5.41
N THR A 42 18.14 -4.34 5.19
CA THR A 42 19.42 -3.85 4.66
C THR A 42 19.83 -4.71 3.49
N CYS A 43 20.40 -4.08 2.46
CA CYS A 43 20.87 -4.80 1.27
C CYS A 43 22.22 -5.46 1.51
N GLU A 44 22.98 -5.01 2.49
CA GLU A 44 24.28 -5.57 2.83
C GLU A 44 24.17 -6.91 3.53
N SER A 45 23.32 -7.04 4.55
CA SER A 45 23.24 -8.26 5.35
C SER A 45 22.25 -9.28 4.81
N ARG A 46 21.25 -8.87 4.06
CA ARG A 46 20.23 -9.74 3.44
C ARG A 46 19.77 -10.91 4.33
N ASP A 47 19.49 -10.59 5.58
CA ASP A 47 18.95 -11.55 6.52
C ASP A 47 17.62 -12.11 6.00
N GLN A 48 17.61 -13.39 5.65
CA GLN A 48 16.43 -14.04 5.09
C GLN A 48 15.23 -13.94 5.99
N ASN A 49 15.41 -14.02 7.30
CA ASN A 49 14.31 -13.92 8.26
C ASN A 49 13.70 -12.52 8.24
N ALA A 50 14.52 -11.46 8.19
CA ALA A 50 14.04 -10.09 8.12
C ALA A 50 13.28 -9.82 6.82
N TRP A 51 13.81 -10.27 5.70
CA TRP A 51 13.18 -10.10 4.39
C TRP A 51 11.89 -10.91 4.28
N GLN A 52 11.87 -12.14 4.77
CA GLN A 52 10.66 -12.95 4.78
C GLN A 52 9.58 -12.36 5.69
N ASN A 53 9.97 -11.86 6.86
CA ASN A 53 9.04 -11.19 7.77
C ASN A 53 8.41 -9.96 7.12
N ALA A 54 9.20 -9.12 6.46
CA ALA A 54 8.70 -7.95 5.74
C ALA A 54 7.73 -8.36 4.63
N SER A 55 8.10 -9.36 3.84
CA SER A 55 7.25 -9.88 2.77
C SER A 55 5.91 -10.40 3.29
N ASP A 56 5.92 -11.15 4.38
CA ASP A 56 4.70 -11.69 5.00
C ASP A 56 3.79 -10.58 5.53
N LYS A 57 4.37 -9.55 6.14
CA LYS A 57 3.61 -8.39 6.65
C LYS A 57 2.98 -7.60 5.51
N ILE A 58 3.70 -7.39 4.43
CA ILE A 58 3.18 -6.71 3.24
C ILE A 58 2.06 -7.53 2.61
N HIS A 59 2.24 -8.83 2.49
CA HIS A 59 1.22 -9.72 1.94
C HIS A 59 -0.07 -9.68 2.76
N HIS A 60 0.04 -9.76 4.09
CA HIS A 60 -1.10 -9.68 4.99
C HIS A 60 -1.86 -8.36 4.81
N LEU A 61 -1.14 -7.25 4.79
CA LEU A 61 -1.73 -5.93 4.57
C LEU A 61 -2.40 -5.81 3.20
N THR A 62 -1.75 -6.33 2.17
CA THR A 62 -2.27 -6.32 0.80
C THR A 62 -3.59 -7.08 0.70
N VAL A 63 -3.65 -8.29 1.27
CA VAL A 63 -4.85 -9.10 1.29
C VAL A 63 -5.97 -8.40 2.06
N TYR A 64 -5.66 -7.84 3.21
CA TYR A 64 -6.63 -7.09 4.01
C TYR A 64 -7.21 -5.92 3.22
N ALA A 65 -6.35 -5.11 2.61
CA ALA A 65 -6.78 -3.97 1.81
C ALA A 65 -7.62 -4.39 0.60
N ASP A 66 -7.24 -5.49 -0.05
CA ASP A 66 -7.97 -6.02 -1.21
C ASP A 66 -9.37 -6.50 -0.82
N ILE A 67 -9.50 -7.23 0.28
CA ILE A 67 -10.80 -7.68 0.80
C ILE A 67 -11.69 -6.48 1.13
N ARG A 68 -11.11 -5.42 1.68
CA ARG A 68 -11.80 -4.17 1.99
C ARG A 68 -12.07 -3.31 0.75
N LYS A 69 -11.55 -3.69 -0.40
CA LYS A 69 -11.61 -2.91 -1.66
C LYS A 69 -11.05 -1.49 -1.48
N ASP A 70 -9.95 -1.40 -0.71
CA ASP A 70 -9.26 -0.12 -0.51
C ASP A 70 -8.55 0.28 -1.80
N PRO A 71 -8.62 1.57 -2.20
CA PRO A 71 -7.90 2.05 -3.40
C PRO A 71 -6.39 1.84 -3.35
N GLN A 72 -5.79 1.71 -2.16
CA GLN A 72 -4.35 1.50 -2.00
C GLN A 72 -3.93 0.04 -2.20
N ALA A 73 -4.85 -0.90 -2.38
CA ALA A 73 -4.51 -2.31 -2.56
C ALA A 73 -3.56 -2.54 -3.73
N GLN A 74 -3.74 -1.83 -4.84
CA GLN A 74 -2.87 -1.93 -6.00
C GLN A 74 -1.44 -1.44 -5.68
N SER A 75 -1.31 -0.34 -4.97
CA SER A 75 -0.01 0.18 -4.55
C SER A 75 0.72 -0.81 -3.62
N LEU A 76 -0.02 -1.49 -2.75
CA LEU A 76 0.54 -2.51 -1.86
C LEU A 76 1.01 -3.75 -2.64
N ASN A 77 0.29 -4.15 -3.68
CA ASN A 77 0.75 -5.21 -4.59
C ASN A 77 2.07 -4.83 -5.26
N GLN A 78 2.20 -3.60 -5.72
CA GLN A 78 3.43 -3.08 -6.31
C GLN A 78 4.58 -3.04 -5.29
N LEU A 79 4.27 -2.69 -4.05
CA LEU A 79 5.24 -2.73 -2.94
C LEU A 79 5.76 -4.16 -2.73
N GLN A 80 4.87 -5.13 -2.70
CA GLN A 80 5.23 -6.54 -2.52
C GLN A 80 6.16 -7.04 -3.62
N GLU A 81 5.83 -6.74 -4.87
CA GLU A 81 6.67 -7.10 -6.02
C GLU A 81 8.04 -6.44 -5.95
N ALA A 82 8.09 -5.15 -5.60
CA ALA A 82 9.33 -4.39 -5.52
C ALA A 82 10.25 -4.92 -4.42
N ILE A 83 9.71 -5.25 -3.25
CA ILE A 83 10.50 -5.84 -2.15
C ILE A 83 11.06 -7.20 -2.57
N GLY A 84 10.28 -8.01 -3.30
CA GLY A 84 10.78 -9.28 -3.87
C GLY A 84 11.95 -9.07 -4.83
N LYS A 85 11.87 -8.08 -5.70
CA LYS A 85 12.96 -7.74 -6.64
C LYS A 85 14.21 -7.26 -5.90
N ALA A 86 14.04 -6.45 -4.86
CA ALA A 86 15.16 -5.99 -4.05
C ALA A 86 15.86 -7.15 -3.34
N ARG A 87 15.07 -8.06 -2.76
CA ARG A 87 15.59 -9.26 -2.08
C ARG A 87 16.42 -10.12 -3.03
N ASP A 88 15.93 -10.32 -4.25
CA ASP A 88 16.53 -11.24 -5.22
C ASP A 88 17.65 -10.60 -6.03
N SER A 89 17.82 -9.28 -5.96
CA SER A 89 18.86 -8.57 -6.69
C SER A 89 20.25 -8.84 -6.11
N LYS A 90 21.21 -9.10 -6.97
CA LYS A 90 22.62 -9.23 -6.60
C LYS A 90 23.35 -7.89 -6.55
N ASN A 91 22.72 -6.84 -7.03
CA ASN A 91 23.28 -5.48 -7.05
C ASN A 91 22.76 -4.69 -5.85
N ASN A 92 23.66 -4.38 -4.90
CA ASN A 92 23.28 -3.68 -3.68
C ASN A 92 22.76 -2.25 -3.96
N LEU A 93 23.32 -1.56 -4.92
CA LEU A 93 22.84 -0.22 -5.28
C LEU A 93 21.41 -0.25 -5.81
N PHE A 94 21.09 -1.23 -6.65
CA PHE A 94 19.73 -1.44 -7.14
C PHE A 94 18.77 -1.77 -5.99
N CYS A 95 19.17 -2.66 -5.10
CA CYS A 95 18.41 -3.03 -3.91
C CYS A 95 18.12 -1.79 -3.04
N GLU A 96 19.12 -0.99 -2.75
CA GLU A 96 18.98 0.22 -1.93
C GLU A 96 18.04 1.24 -2.56
N ASN A 97 18.15 1.42 -3.88
CA ASN A 97 17.25 2.33 -4.61
C ASN A 97 15.80 1.87 -4.54
N ILE A 98 15.55 0.57 -4.68
CA ILE A 98 14.19 0.02 -4.54
C ILE A 98 13.67 0.23 -3.13
N LEU A 99 14.48 -0.02 -2.10
CA LEU A 99 14.07 0.21 -0.71
C LEU A 99 13.71 1.68 -0.47
N LYS A 100 14.52 2.60 -0.96
CA LYS A 100 14.28 4.03 -0.81
C LYS A 100 12.95 4.46 -1.44
N ILE A 101 12.69 4.04 -2.67
CA ILE A 101 11.45 4.35 -3.39
C ILE A 101 10.25 3.78 -2.65
N ASN A 102 10.36 2.57 -2.14
CA ASN A 102 9.24 1.88 -1.50
C ASN A 102 8.99 2.35 -0.07
N ARG A 103 10.00 2.81 0.66
CA ARG A 103 9.81 3.53 1.92
C ARG A 103 8.99 4.80 1.71
N THR A 104 9.27 5.55 0.65
CA THR A 104 8.45 6.72 0.27
C THR A 104 7.02 6.30 -0.08
N ARG A 105 6.84 5.20 -0.78
CA ARG A 105 5.50 4.67 -1.11
C ARG A 105 4.70 4.33 0.14
N ILE A 106 5.33 3.74 1.14
CA ILE A 106 4.69 3.46 2.44
C ILE A 106 4.25 4.75 3.12
N ASP A 107 5.09 5.78 3.12
CA ASP A 107 4.77 7.08 3.71
C ASP A 107 3.59 7.74 3.00
N VAL A 108 3.50 7.64 1.67
CA VAL A 108 2.36 8.14 0.89
C VAL A 108 1.07 7.41 1.28
N ALA A 109 1.13 6.10 1.43
CA ALA A 109 -0.04 5.31 1.88
C ALA A 109 -0.46 5.71 3.30
N ALA A 110 0.49 5.94 4.19
CA ALA A 110 0.21 6.39 5.56
C ALA A 110 -0.48 7.74 5.57
N ASP A 111 -0.04 8.68 4.74
CA ASP A 111 -0.66 10.00 4.62
C ASP A 111 -2.09 9.90 4.09
N ALA A 112 -2.32 9.06 3.09
CA ALA A 112 -3.66 8.83 2.52
C ALA A 112 -4.61 8.24 3.56
N TRP A 113 -4.17 7.31 4.39
CA TRP A 113 -5.02 6.66 5.38
C TRP A 113 -5.22 7.49 6.64
N ARG A 114 -4.22 8.27 7.04
CA ARG A 114 -4.31 9.17 8.20
C ARG A 114 -5.36 10.26 8.01
N GLY A 115 -5.56 10.71 6.79
CA GLY A 115 -6.52 11.77 6.45
C GLY A 115 -7.98 11.33 6.34
N ARG A 116 -8.30 10.08 6.60
CA ARG A 116 -9.66 9.54 6.48
C ARG A 116 -10.45 9.58 7.77
#